data_e0d2fda153cfdbda27e9ddd6ae1a5f92
#
_entry.id   e0d2fda153cfdbda27e9ddd6ae1a5f92
#
_cell.length_a   1.000
_cell.length_b   1.000
_cell.length_c   1.000
_cell.angle_alpha   90.00
_cell.angle_beta   90.00
_cell.angle_gamma   90.00
#
_symmetry.space_group_name_H-M   'P 1'
#
loop_
_entity.id
_entity.type
_entity.pdbx_description
1 polymer ?
#
loop_
_entity_poly.entity_id
_entity_poly.type
_entity_poly.pdbx_seq_one_letter_code
_entity_poly.pdbx_strand_id
1 'polypeptide(L)'
;MTHFHTIVIGGGPAGMMATIASASYGQPTLLIEKNKKLGKKLAGTGGGRCNVTNNGTLDDLMAGIPGNGRFLYSVFSQFDNHDIIQFFTDNGVKLKVEDHGRVFPVSDQSRTIIQALENKILELGASIATNCEVVSVTKPEDVFIVKSSENTWTADKLIVTTGGKSYPSTGSTGYGHEIARHFKHTITDLEAAESPLLTDFPHKVLQGISLTDVTLSYGKHIITHDLLFTHFGLSGPAALRMSSFVKGGEILSLDLLPTTSSQELKDFLKEHREKAIKNSLKALLPERLADFLAKGFPEKAKQLTPPQTEELIQKIKELPIPVTGKMSLAKSFVTKGGVSLKEINPKTLESKLVPGLHFAGEVLDINAHTGGFNITSALCTGWVAGSPHY
;
A
#
# COMPACT_ATOMS: atom_id res chain seq x y z
N MET A 1 -18.23 34.65 1.91
CA MET A 1 -17.27 33.53 1.78
C MET A 1 -16.39 33.54 3.01
N THR A 2 -16.20 32.36 3.63
CA THR A 2 -15.28 32.24 4.75
C THR A 2 -13.88 32.02 4.20
N HIS A 3 -12.90 32.75 4.74
CA HIS A 3 -11.48 32.62 4.37
C HIS A 3 -10.73 31.76 5.38
N PHE A 4 -9.88 30.89 4.91
CA PHE A 4 -8.92 30.09 5.67
C PHE A 4 -7.51 30.36 5.16
N HIS A 5 -6.51 30.24 6.01
CA HIS A 5 -5.13 30.21 5.52
C HIS A 5 -4.88 28.95 4.67
N THR A 6 -5.33 27.81 5.16
CA THR A 6 -5.15 26.51 4.48
C THR A 6 -6.47 25.78 4.29
N ILE A 7 -6.73 25.30 3.07
CA ILE A 7 -7.80 24.32 2.79
C ILE A 7 -7.14 23.01 2.35
N VAL A 8 -7.57 21.91 2.96
CA VAL A 8 -7.15 20.55 2.62
C VAL A 8 -8.34 19.80 2.02
N ILE A 9 -8.18 19.22 0.82
CA ILE A 9 -9.22 18.44 0.13
C ILE A 9 -8.89 16.94 0.23
N GLY A 10 -9.72 16.18 0.95
CA GLY A 10 -9.60 14.73 1.15
C GLY A 10 -9.18 14.36 2.56
N GLY A 11 -10.08 13.70 3.29
CA GLY A 11 -9.93 13.27 4.69
C GLY A 11 -9.27 11.90 4.87
N GLY A 12 -8.32 11.53 3.99
CA GLY A 12 -7.44 10.38 4.14
C GLY A 12 -6.27 10.66 5.10
N PRO A 13 -5.33 9.68 5.28
CA PRO A 13 -4.21 9.86 6.20
C PRO A 13 -3.35 11.08 5.85
N ALA A 14 -3.08 11.34 4.57
CA ALA A 14 -2.33 12.53 4.14
C ALA A 14 -3.06 13.83 4.50
N GLY A 15 -4.37 13.89 4.25
CA GLY A 15 -5.15 15.10 4.52
C GLY A 15 -5.33 15.37 6.01
N MET A 16 -5.58 14.34 6.81
CA MET A 16 -5.66 14.50 8.26
C MET A 16 -4.34 15.00 8.84
N MET A 17 -3.22 14.43 8.40
CA MET A 17 -1.89 14.85 8.87
C MET A 17 -1.50 16.25 8.35
N ALA A 18 -1.87 16.61 7.10
CA ALA A 18 -1.65 17.95 6.57
C ALA A 18 -2.44 19.02 7.35
N THR A 19 -3.68 18.68 7.76
CA THR A 19 -4.52 19.54 8.59
C THR A 19 -3.90 19.74 9.97
N ILE A 20 -3.42 18.66 10.59
CA ILE A 20 -2.72 18.70 11.89
C ILE A 20 -1.48 19.58 11.78
N ALA A 21 -0.64 19.35 10.77
CA ALA A 21 0.58 20.11 10.58
C ALA A 21 0.27 21.61 10.43
N SER A 22 -0.64 22.00 9.54
CA SER A 22 -1.01 23.42 9.33
C SER A 22 -1.57 24.06 10.62
N ALA A 23 -2.49 23.38 11.30
CA ALA A 23 -3.12 23.90 12.52
C ALA A 23 -2.14 23.98 13.70
N SER A 24 -1.13 23.11 13.77
CA SER A 24 -0.09 23.15 14.81
C SER A 24 0.73 24.44 14.81
N TYR A 25 0.77 25.13 13.66
CA TYR A 25 1.38 26.45 13.54
C TYR A 25 0.39 27.61 13.70
N GLY A 26 -0.80 27.35 14.23
CA GLY A 26 -1.83 28.36 14.48
C GLY A 26 -2.53 28.86 13.23
N GLN A 27 -2.39 28.20 12.08
CA GLN A 27 -3.01 28.61 10.84
C GLN A 27 -4.49 28.18 10.80
N PRO A 28 -5.45 29.09 10.50
CA PRO A 28 -6.84 28.73 10.27
C PRO A 28 -6.95 27.71 9.14
N THR A 29 -7.36 26.48 9.47
CA THR A 29 -7.32 25.35 8.54
C THR A 29 -8.69 24.69 8.43
N LEU A 30 -9.12 24.37 7.18
CA LEU A 30 -10.33 23.62 6.88
C LEU A 30 -9.99 22.32 6.16
N LEU A 31 -10.45 21.19 6.70
CA LEU A 31 -10.43 19.88 6.04
C LEU A 31 -11.80 19.59 5.40
N ILE A 32 -11.82 19.32 4.10
CA ILE A 32 -13.03 18.98 3.35
C ILE A 32 -12.98 17.51 2.96
N GLU A 33 -14.02 16.74 3.31
CA GLU A 33 -14.18 15.33 2.96
C GLU A 33 -15.58 15.06 2.40
N LYS A 34 -15.66 14.41 1.24
CA LYS A 34 -16.93 14.08 0.59
C LYS A 34 -17.73 12.99 1.29
N ASN A 35 -17.06 12.07 1.98
CA ASN A 35 -17.71 11.01 2.75
C ASN A 35 -18.20 11.55 4.11
N LYS A 36 -19.11 10.80 4.74
CA LYS A 36 -19.61 11.07 6.10
C LYS A 36 -18.55 10.98 7.19
N LYS A 37 -17.46 10.19 6.97
CA LYS A 37 -16.41 9.93 7.93
C LYS A 37 -15.05 10.09 7.27
N LEU A 38 -14.08 10.57 8.04
CA LEU A 38 -12.68 10.59 7.64
C LEU A 38 -12.10 9.17 7.58
N GLY A 39 -10.98 9.00 6.89
CA GLY A 39 -10.21 7.76 6.89
C GLY A 39 -10.89 6.54 6.30
N LYS A 40 -11.89 6.68 5.42
CA LYS A 40 -12.69 5.57 4.91
C LYS A 40 -11.85 4.46 4.26
N LYS A 41 -10.83 4.81 3.44
CA LYS A 41 -9.90 3.84 2.86
C LYS A 41 -8.94 3.29 3.93
N LEU A 42 -8.46 4.15 4.84
CA LEU A 42 -7.59 3.78 5.95
C LEU A 42 -8.24 2.72 6.86
N ALA A 43 -9.53 2.82 7.08
CA ALA A 43 -10.29 1.86 7.90
C ALA A 43 -10.21 0.41 7.40
N GLY A 44 -10.04 0.19 6.09
CA GLY A 44 -9.93 -1.12 5.48
C GLY A 44 -8.50 -1.67 5.41
N THR A 45 -7.48 -0.87 5.73
CA THR A 45 -6.08 -1.30 5.61
C THR A 45 -5.68 -2.30 6.69
N GLY A 46 -4.70 -3.15 6.41
CA GLY A 46 -4.22 -4.17 7.34
C GLY A 46 -5.32 -5.12 7.83
N GLY A 47 -6.32 -5.42 7.00
CA GLY A 47 -7.45 -6.26 7.39
C GLY A 47 -8.39 -5.60 8.42
N GLY A 48 -8.48 -4.26 8.44
CA GLY A 48 -9.26 -3.48 9.41
C GLY A 48 -8.48 -3.06 10.65
N ARG A 49 -7.19 -3.46 10.76
CA ARG A 49 -6.32 -3.13 11.90
C ARG A 49 -5.53 -1.82 11.70
N CYS A 50 -5.32 -1.39 10.48
CA CYS A 50 -4.46 -0.29 10.06
C CYS A 50 -2.95 -0.57 10.33
N ASN A 51 -2.22 -0.99 9.31
CA ASN A 51 -0.76 -0.99 9.35
C ASN A 51 -0.25 0.45 9.19
N VAL A 52 -0.01 1.11 10.33
CA VAL A 52 0.22 2.57 10.43
C VAL A 52 1.49 3.00 9.73
N THR A 53 2.56 2.23 9.93
CA THR A 53 3.90 2.48 9.36
C THR A 53 4.74 1.20 9.41
N ASN A 54 6.00 1.30 9.03
CA ASN A 54 7.00 0.26 9.18
C ASN A 54 8.13 0.75 10.10
N ASN A 55 8.59 -0.08 11.04
CA ASN A 55 9.65 0.26 11.99
C ASN A 55 11.07 0.00 11.43
N GLY A 56 11.21 -0.14 10.11
CA GLY A 56 12.48 -0.34 9.44
C GLY A 56 13.33 0.93 9.39
N THR A 57 14.57 0.76 8.96
CA THR A 57 15.50 1.86 8.69
C THR A 57 15.06 2.68 7.47
N LEU A 58 15.71 3.82 7.22
CA LEU A 58 15.46 4.60 6.00
C LEU A 58 15.68 3.77 4.72
N ASP A 59 16.69 2.91 4.71
CA ASP A 59 16.96 2.02 3.57
C ASP A 59 15.83 1.00 3.37
N ASP A 60 15.25 0.46 4.45
CA ASP A 60 14.07 -0.42 4.40
C ASP A 60 12.84 0.32 3.87
N LEU A 61 12.63 1.58 4.31
CA LEU A 61 11.56 2.42 3.78
C LEU A 61 11.73 2.66 2.28
N MET A 62 12.95 2.98 1.85
CA MET A 62 13.25 3.21 0.43
C MET A 62 13.08 1.95 -0.41
N ALA A 63 13.49 0.79 0.09
CA ALA A 63 13.27 -0.50 -0.55
C ALA A 63 11.77 -0.86 -0.64
N GLY A 64 10.98 -0.42 0.35
CA GLY A 64 9.53 -0.57 0.36
C GLY A 64 8.78 0.34 -0.62
N ILE A 65 9.46 1.31 -1.27
CA ILE A 65 8.86 2.30 -2.17
C ILE A 65 9.51 2.21 -3.56
N PRO A 66 9.18 1.19 -4.37
CA PRO A 66 9.79 1.00 -5.69
C PRO A 66 9.42 2.09 -6.72
N GLY A 67 8.33 2.81 -6.47
CA GLY A 67 7.83 3.87 -7.36
C GLY A 67 8.27 5.26 -6.91
N ASN A 68 9.34 5.78 -7.49
CA ASN A 68 9.85 7.15 -7.25
C ASN A 68 10.27 7.45 -5.80
N GLY A 69 10.63 6.45 -5.00
CA GLY A 69 10.98 6.60 -3.59
C GLY A 69 12.03 7.66 -3.31
N ARG A 70 12.98 7.88 -4.24
CA ARG A 70 14.03 8.93 -4.09
C ARG A 70 13.48 10.33 -3.86
N PHE A 71 12.27 10.62 -4.35
CA PHE A 71 11.61 11.90 -4.10
C PHE A 71 11.34 12.12 -2.60
N LEU A 72 11.14 11.05 -1.84
CA LEU A 72 10.78 11.11 -0.43
C LEU A 72 11.96 11.31 0.54
N TYR A 73 13.23 11.31 0.07
CA TYR A 73 14.37 11.60 0.97
C TYR A 73 14.21 12.93 1.71
N SER A 74 13.82 14.00 0.98
CA SER A 74 13.59 15.31 1.60
C SER A 74 12.37 15.34 2.51
N VAL A 75 11.40 14.47 2.29
CA VAL A 75 10.21 14.32 3.14
C VAL A 75 10.58 13.60 4.42
N PHE A 76 11.23 12.44 4.33
CA PHE A 76 11.63 11.63 5.48
C PHE A 76 12.71 12.31 6.35
N SER A 77 13.50 13.25 5.80
CA SER A 77 14.41 14.08 6.62
C SER A 77 13.70 15.12 7.49
N GLN A 78 12.41 15.38 7.24
CA GLN A 78 11.59 16.34 7.99
C GLN A 78 10.57 15.64 8.90
N PHE A 79 10.03 14.52 8.46
CA PHE A 79 9.07 13.70 9.20
C PHE A 79 9.12 12.27 8.67
N ASP A 80 9.46 11.30 9.50
CA ASP A 80 9.68 9.91 9.10
C ASP A 80 8.77 8.91 9.85
N ASN A 81 9.08 7.63 9.75
CA ASN A 81 8.34 6.56 10.42
C ASN A 81 8.47 6.59 11.94
N HIS A 82 9.58 7.06 12.46
CA HIS A 82 9.77 7.18 13.92
C HIS A 82 8.95 8.35 14.45
N ASP A 83 8.88 9.47 13.72
CA ASP A 83 8.00 10.59 14.05
C ASP A 83 6.53 10.19 14.03
N ILE A 84 6.12 9.32 13.08
CA ILE A 84 4.75 8.76 13.05
C ILE A 84 4.49 7.95 14.33
N ILE A 85 5.41 7.06 14.72
CA ILE A 85 5.28 6.25 15.94
C ILE A 85 5.18 7.17 17.17
N GLN A 86 6.06 8.17 17.25
CA GLN A 86 6.06 9.14 18.34
C GLN A 86 4.76 9.94 18.38
N PHE A 87 4.30 10.45 17.23
CA PHE A 87 3.03 11.19 17.12
C PHE A 87 1.86 10.41 17.71
N PHE A 88 1.69 9.15 17.29
CA PHE A 88 0.57 8.32 17.81
C PHE A 88 0.74 7.99 19.29
N THR A 89 1.97 7.75 19.75
CA THR A 89 2.27 7.49 21.17
C THR A 89 1.94 8.71 22.04
N ASP A 90 2.34 9.90 21.62
CA ASP A 90 2.07 11.15 22.31
C ASP A 90 0.57 11.49 22.37
N ASN A 91 -0.20 10.99 21.39
CA ASN A 91 -1.65 11.10 21.36
C ASN A 91 -2.37 9.88 21.95
N GLY A 92 -1.69 9.12 22.84
CA GLY A 92 -2.28 8.06 23.66
C GLY A 92 -2.55 6.74 22.96
N VAL A 93 -2.05 6.54 21.74
CA VAL A 93 -2.21 5.29 21.02
C VAL A 93 -1.06 4.34 21.33
N LYS A 94 -1.36 3.18 21.91
CA LYS A 94 -0.39 2.11 22.11
C LYS A 94 -0.18 1.35 20.79
N LEU A 95 1.06 1.30 20.33
CA LEU A 95 1.47 0.61 19.12
C LEU A 95 2.26 -0.67 19.43
N LYS A 96 2.23 -1.64 18.52
CA LYS A 96 3.03 -2.86 18.54
C LYS A 96 3.70 -3.07 17.19
N VAL A 97 4.90 -3.66 17.20
CA VAL A 97 5.61 -4.08 16.00
C VAL A 97 5.37 -5.58 15.80
N GLU A 98 4.97 -5.97 14.62
CA GLU A 98 4.80 -7.36 14.18
C GLU A 98 5.91 -7.72 13.18
N ASP A 99 5.84 -8.92 12.61
CA ASP A 99 6.75 -9.43 11.59
C ASP A 99 6.98 -8.42 10.44
N HIS A 100 8.12 -8.51 9.80
CA HIS A 100 8.54 -7.59 8.72
C HIS A 100 8.49 -6.09 9.10
N GLY A 101 8.60 -5.76 10.39
CA GLY A 101 8.59 -4.39 10.88
C GLY A 101 7.25 -3.67 10.80
N ARG A 102 6.15 -4.36 10.57
CA ARG A 102 4.80 -3.78 10.47
C ARG A 102 4.34 -3.24 11.81
N VAL A 103 3.83 -2.01 11.83
CA VAL A 103 3.37 -1.33 13.04
C VAL A 103 1.84 -1.25 13.06
N PHE A 104 1.24 -1.77 14.12
CA PHE A 104 -0.21 -1.78 14.32
C PHE A 104 -0.59 -1.18 15.68
N PRO A 105 -1.83 -0.64 15.85
CA PRO A 105 -2.33 -0.33 17.16
C PRO A 105 -2.55 -1.62 17.98
N VAL A 106 -2.25 -1.60 19.26
CA VAL A 106 -2.46 -2.76 20.17
C VAL A 106 -3.92 -3.19 20.21
N SER A 107 -4.85 -2.27 19.95
CA SER A 107 -6.29 -2.56 19.86
C SER A 107 -6.68 -3.42 18.66
N ASP A 108 -5.80 -3.58 17.67
CA ASP A 108 -6.10 -4.21 16.38
C ASP A 108 -7.32 -3.60 15.65
N GLN A 109 -7.56 -2.30 15.86
CA GLN A 109 -8.67 -1.56 15.24
C GLN A 109 -8.17 -0.29 14.56
N SER A 110 -8.39 -0.19 13.27
CA SER A 110 -8.07 1.00 12.46
C SER A 110 -8.74 2.27 12.97
N ARG A 111 -9.90 2.11 13.63
CA ARG A 111 -10.64 3.21 14.25
C ARG A 111 -9.81 3.95 15.30
N THR A 112 -8.95 3.26 16.05
CA THR A 112 -8.06 3.88 17.06
C THR A 112 -7.13 4.92 16.41
N ILE A 113 -6.57 4.59 15.25
CA ILE A 113 -5.69 5.48 14.49
C ILE A 113 -6.47 6.67 13.93
N ILE A 114 -7.63 6.42 13.31
CA ILE A 114 -8.48 7.47 12.73
C ILE A 114 -8.95 8.43 13.82
N GLN A 115 -9.41 7.91 14.96
CA GLN A 115 -9.89 8.73 16.06
C GLN A 115 -8.78 9.60 16.68
N ALA A 116 -7.56 9.09 16.78
CA ALA A 116 -6.42 9.88 17.27
C ALA A 116 -6.14 11.08 16.35
N LEU A 117 -6.17 10.88 15.03
CA LEU A 117 -6.02 11.95 14.05
C LEU A 117 -7.17 12.95 14.12
N GLU A 118 -8.44 12.47 14.18
CA GLU A 118 -9.62 13.34 14.32
C GLU A 118 -9.57 14.18 15.60
N ASN A 119 -9.26 13.55 16.73
CA ASN A 119 -9.17 14.24 18.02
C ASN A 119 -8.09 15.34 17.98
N LYS A 120 -6.93 15.05 17.37
CA LYS A 120 -5.84 16.03 17.26
C LYS A 120 -6.22 17.22 16.37
N ILE A 121 -6.92 16.98 15.26
CA ILE A 121 -7.45 18.05 14.39
C ILE A 121 -8.37 18.98 15.19
N LEU A 122 -9.30 18.41 15.99
CA LEU A 122 -10.25 19.18 16.80
C LEU A 122 -9.56 19.90 17.95
N GLU A 123 -8.61 19.26 18.64
CA GLU A 123 -7.80 19.86 19.69
C GLU A 123 -7.06 21.12 19.22
N LEU A 124 -6.54 21.09 17.98
CA LEU A 124 -5.84 22.22 17.36
C LEU A 124 -6.79 23.30 16.80
N GLY A 125 -8.10 23.14 16.92
CA GLY A 125 -9.10 24.10 16.49
C GLY A 125 -9.32 24.17 14.98
N ALA A 126 -8.85 23.19 14.20
CA ALA A 126 -9.12 23.13 12.78
C ALA A 126 -10.58 22.74 12.49
N SER A 127 -11.13 23.24 11.38
CA SER A 127 -12.50 22.96 10.95
C SER A 127 -12.55 21.70 10.07
N ILE A 128 -13.61 20.90 10.22
CA ILE A 128 -13.86 19.72 9.38
C ILE A 128 -15.24 19.85 8.72
N ALA A 129 -15.29 19.71 7.38
CA ALA A 129 -16.52 19.63 6.61
C ALA A 129 -16.62 18.25 5.96
N THR A 130 -17.46 17.36 6.55
CA THR A 130 -17.80 16.05 5.99
C THR A 130 -19.09 16.09 5.17
N ASN A 131 -19.38 15.01 4.40
CA ASN A 131 -20.48 14.99 3.40
C ASN A 131 -20.39 16.17 2.42
N CYS A 132 -19.19 16.65 2.14
CA CYS A 132 -18.95 17.86 1.40
C CYS A 132 -18.05 17.57 0.20
N GLU A 133 -18.64 17.40 -0.97
CA GLU A 133 -17.91 17.17 -2.20
C GLU A 133 -17.51 18.50 -2.84
N VAL A 134 -16.23 18.68 -3.08
CA VAL A 134 -15.70 19.81 -3.83
C VAL A 134 -16.03 19.62 -5.31
N VAL A 135 -16.69 20.61 -5.91
CA VAL A 135 -17.12 20.57 -7.32
C VAL A 135 -16.23 21.42 -8.22
N SER A 136 -15.60 22.46 -7.68
CA SER A 136 -14.62 23.25 -8.44
C SER A 136 -13.58 23.91 -7.55
N VAL A 137 -12.40 24.07 -8.12
CA VAL A 137 -11.29 24.84 -7.56
C VAL A 137 -10.77 25.79 -8.62
N THR A 138 -10.66 27.06 -8.29
CA THR A 138 -10.06 28.08 -9.16
C THR A 138 -9.10 28.95 -8.36
N LYS A 139 -8.20 29.63 -9.03
CA LYS A 139 -7.27 30.59 -8.41
C LYS A 139 -7.25 31.89 -9.24
N PRO A 140 -8.28 32.73 -9.12
CA PRO A 140 -8.17 34.07 -9.65
C PRO A 140 -7.18 34.86 -8.79
N GLU A 141 -6.19 35.47 -9.43
CA GLU A 141 -5.11 36.20 -8.75
C GLU A 141 -4.36 35.27 -7.77
N ASP A 142 -4.19 35.65 -6.51
CA ASP A 142 -3.37 34.93 -5.53
C ASP A 142 -4.18 34.06 -4.55
N VAL A 143 -5.49 34.02 -4.64
CA VAL A 143 -6.37 33.32 -3.69
C VAL A 143 -7.09 32.16 -4.34
N PHE A 144 -7.07 30.99 -3.70
CA PHE A 144 -7.88 29.85 -4.13
C PHE A 144 -9.35 30.04 -3.75
N ILE A 145 -10.24 29.74 -4.69
CA ILE A 145 -11.68 29.64 -4.45
C ILE A 145 -12.07 28.17 -4.57
N VAL A 146 -12.54 27.59 -3.47
CA VAL A 146 -12.99 26.19 -3.37
C VAL A 146 -14.51 26.19 -3.21
N LYS A 147 -15.22 25.48 -4.11
CA LYS A 147 -16.68 25.39 -4.09
C LYS A 147 -17.15 23.96 -3.90
N SER A 148 -18.13 23.77 -3.04
CA SER A 148 -19.01 22.60 -3.00
C SER A 148 -20.40 22.96 -3.56
N SER A 149 -21.34 22.02 -3.48
CA SER A 149 -22.75 22.30 -3.85
C SER A 149 -23.39 23.39 -3.00
N GLU A 150 -22.99 23.53 -1.75
CA GLU A 150 -23.65 24.39 -0.76
C GLU A 150 -22.79 25.57 -0.30
N ASN A 151 -21.47 25.43 -0.36
CA ASN A 151 -20.53 26.35 0.27
C ASN A 151 -19.45 26.83 -0.71
N THR A 152 -18.94 28.01 -0.44
CA THR A 152 -17.78 28.59 -1.12
C THR A 152 -16.82 29.15 -0.08
N TRP A 153 -15.56 28.73 -0.16
CA TRP A 153 -14.46 29.19 0.70
C TRP A 153 -13.32 29.76 -0.12
N THR A 154 -12.48 30.53 0.53
CA THR A 154 -11.23 31.04 -0.04
C THR A 154 -10.04 30.61 0.81
N ALA A 155 -8.87 30.43 0.19
CA ALA A 155 -7.65 30.10 0.91
C ALA A 155 -6.39 30.64 0.22
N ASP A 156 -5.35 30.91 1.01
CA ASP A 156 -4.01 31.27 0.52
C ASP A 156 -3.25 30.01 0.07
N LYS A 157 -3.45 28.89 0.79
CA LYS A 157 -2.83 27.61 0.55
C LYS A 157 -3.87 26.51 0.33
N LEU A 158 -3.68 25.72 -0.72
CA LEU A 158 -4.55 24.59 -1.04
C LEU A 158 -3.73 23.30 -1.06
N ILE A 159 -4.14 22.28 -0.29
CA ILE A 159 -3.49 20.96 -0.25
C ILE A 159 -4.46 19.92 -0.79
N VAL A 160 -4.09 19.26 -1.89
CA VAL A 160 -4.87 18.20 -2.52
C VAL A 160 -4.38 16.84 -2.05
N THR A 161 -5.23 16.10 -1.31
CA THR A 161 -4.92 14.83 -0.66
C THR A 161 -5.97 13.74 -0.92
N THR A 162 -6.59 13.80 -2.10
CA THR A 162 -7.76 13.00 -2.45
C THR A 162 -7.47 11.52 -2.75
N GLY A 163 -6.20 11.11 -2.63
CA GLY A 163 -5.76 9.77 -2.98
C GLY A 163 -5.68 9.53 -4.49
N GLY A 164 -5.52 8.28 -4.87
CA GLY A 164 -5.45 7.84 -6.27
C GLY A 164 -6.81 7.50 -6.88
N LYS A 165 -6.87 6.35 -7.60
CA LYS A 165 -8.07 5.85 -8.30
C LYS A 165 -8.41 4.41 -7.95
N SER A 166 -7.75 3.83 -6.95
CA SER A 166 -8.03 2.48 -6.42
C SER A 166 -9.12 2.52 -5.35
N TYR A 167 -9.98 1.50 -5.30
CA TYR A 167 -11.15 1.43 -4.41
C TYR A 167 -12.03 2.69 -4.46
N PRO A 168 -12.61 3.05 -5.61
CA PRO A 168 -13.37 4.30 -5.78
C PRO A 168 -14.56 4.43 -4.82
N SER A 169 -15.12 3.32 -4.33
CA SER A 169 -16.16 3.31 -3.29
C SER A 169 -15.72 3.91 -1.96
N THR A 170 -14.42 4.05 -1.72
CA THR A 170 -13.87 4.70 -0.53
C THR A 170 -13.71 6.21 -0.67
N GLY A 171 -13.85 6.72 -1.89
CA GLY A 171 -13.68 8.15 -2.19
C GLY A 171 -12.52 8.45 -3.15
N SER A 172 -11.62 7.51 -3.41
CA SER A 172 -10.47 7.66 -4.32
C SER A 172 -10.93 7.52 -5.78
N THR A 173 -11.58 8.56 -6.32
CA THR A 173 -12.16 8.58 -7.68
C THR A 173 -11.23 9.15 -8.75
N GLY A 174 -10.10 9.74 -8.34
CA GLY A 174 -9.17 10.44 -9.22
C GLY A 174 -9.47 11.95 -9.35
N TYR A 175 -10.39 12.51 -8.57
CA TYR A 175 -10.73 13.92 -8.64
C TYR A 175 -9.54 14.87 -8.40
N GLY A 176 -8.58 14.50 -7.54
CA GLY A 176 -7.36 15.28 -7.36
C GLY A 176 -6.49 15.34 -8.61
N HIS A 177 -6.51 14.31 -9.45
CA HIS A 177 -5.83 14.35 -10.75
C HIS A 177 -6.56 15.29 -11.74
N GLU A 178 -7.89 15.45 -11.61
CA GLU A 178 -8.66 16.43 -12.40
C GLU A 178 -8.33 17.87 -11.96
N ILE A 179 -8.26 18.12 -10.65
CA ILE A 179 -7.78 19.40 -10.09
C ILE A 179 -6.36 19.70 -10.62
N ALA A 180 -5.44 18.73 -10.55
CA ALA A 180 -4.08 18.90 -11.03
C ALA A 180 -4.02 19.24 -12.53
N ARG A 181 -4.80 18.55 -13.40
CA ARG A 181 -4.89 18.86 -14.82
C ARG A 181 -5.48 20.27 -15.08
N HIS A 182 -6.47 20.68 -14.28
CA HIS A 182 -7.01 22.04 -14.37
C HIS A 182 -5.91 23.10 -14.18
N PHE A 183 -5.00 22.85 -13.24
CA PHE A 183 -3.83 23.68 -12.99
C PHE A 183 -2.60 23.32 -13.87
N LYS A 184 -2.81 22.61 -14.99
CA LYS A 184 -1.82 22.26 -16.01
C LYS A 184 -0.71 21.31 -15.56
N HIS A 185 -0.93 20.56 -14.48
CA HIS A 185 -0.03 19.48 -14.08
C HIS A 185 -0.17 18.28 -15.00
N THR A 186 0.95 17.63 -15.24
CA THR A 186 1.04 16.35 -15.94
C THR A 186 0.64 15.22 -14.99
N ILE A 187 -0.27 14.36 -15.43
CA ILE A 187 -0.61 13.11 -14.74
C ILE A 187 0.01 11.96 -15.50
N THR A 188 0.88 11.22 -14.86
CA THR A 188 1.49 10.00 -15.40
C THR A 188 0.44 8.89 -15.54
N ASP A 189 0.72 7.86 -16.34
CA ASP A 189 -0.22 6.77 -16.58
C ASP A 189 -0.63 6.08 -15.29
N LEU A 190 -1.94 5.94 -15.09
CA LEU A 190 -2.50 5.33 -13.90
C LEU A 190 -2.66 3.82 -14.11
N GLU A 191 -1.92 3.03 -13.34
CA GLU A 191 -1.93 1.57 -13.40
C GLU A 191 -2.28 0.97 -12.02
N ALA A 192 -2.73 -0.30 -12.04
CA ALA A 192 -2.92 -1.09 -10.82
C ALA A 192 -1.56 -1.47 -10.22
N ALA A 193 -1.34 -1.16 -8.95
CA ALA A 193 -0.23 -1.65 -8.15
C ALA A 193 -0.75 -2.33 -6.87
N GLU A 194 0.07 -3.19 -6.25
CA GLU A 194 -0.36 -3.99 -5.10
C GLU A 194 -1.71 -4.68 -5.42
N SER A 195 -1.73 -5.36 -6.56
CA SER A 195 -2.94 -5.98 -7.14
C SER A 195 -2.83 -7.50 -7.08
N PRO A 196 -3.91 -8.21 -6.74
CA PRO A 196 -3.94 -9.65 -6.91
C PRO A 196 -3.62 -10.06 -8.35
N LEU A 197 -2.87 -11.15 -8.51
CA LEU A 197 -2.50 -11.71 -9.81
C LEU A 197 -3.56 -12.70 -10.28
N LEU A 198 -3.96 -12.55 -11.54
CA LEU A 198 -4.77 -13.54 -12.25
C LEU A 198 -3.82 -14.57 -12.84
N THR A 199 -4.09 -15.84 -12.62
CA THR A 199 -3.19 -16.91 -13.06
C THR A 199 -3.97 -18.03 -13.73
N ASP A 200 -3.34 -18.72 -14.69
CA ASP A 200 -3.84 -19.97 -15.24
C ASP A 200 -3.22 -21.15 -14.46
N PHE A 201 -3.72 -21.35 -13.25
CA PHE A 201 -3.26 -22.36 -12.32
C PHE A 201 -4.48 -23.02 -11.67
N PRO A 202 -4.45 -24.30 -11.23
CA PRO A 202 -5.63 -25.00 -10.71
C PRO A 202 -6.09 -24.46 -9.34
N HIS A 203 -6.61 -23.24 -9.32
CA HIS A 203 -7.01 -22.52 -8.11
C HIS A 203 -8.03 -23.25 -7.26
N LYS A 204 -8.99 -23.96 -7.89
CA LYS A 204 -10.09 -24.62 -7.17
C LYS A 204 -9.60 -25.62 -6.13
N VAL A 205 -8.46 -26.27 -6.40
CA VAL A 205 -7.87 -27.26 -5.48
C VAL A 205 -7.16 -26.57 -4.31
N LEU A 206 -6.50 -25.43 -4.58
CA LEU A 206 -5.62 -24.75 -3.62
C LEU A 206 -6.25 -23.51 -2.97
N GLN A 207 -7.44 -23.08 -3.41
CA GLN A 207 -8.14 -21.91 -2.90
C GLN A 207 -8.22 -21.90 -1.37
N GLY A 208 -7.83 -20.77 -0.76
CA GLY A 208 -7.86 -20.54 0.68
C GLY A 208 -6.60 -21.05 1.41
N ILE A 209 -5.62 -21.65 0.71
CA ILE A 209 -4.34 -21.98 1.31
C ILE A 209 -3.52 -20.69 1.44
N SER A 210 -3.12 -20.37 2.66
CA SER A 210 -2.12 -19.35 2.97
C SER A 210 -0.79 -20.03 3.23
N LEU A 211 0.27 -19.48 2.67
CA LEU A 211 1.65 -19.91 2.87
C LEU A 211 2.44 -18.76 3.48
N THR A 212 3.28 -19.08 4.44
CA THR A 212 4.14 -18.09 5.10
C THR A 212 5.53 -18.10 4.46
N ASP A 213 6.09 -16.90 4.24
CA ASP A 213 7.46 -16.69 3.76
C ASP A 213 7.90 -17.55 2.57
N VAL A 214 7.03 -17.69 1.56
CA VAL A 214 7.41 -18.28 0.28
C VAL A 214 8.10 -17.27 -0.62
N THR A 215 8.87 -17.72 -1.61
CA THR A 215 9.57 -16.83 -2.53
C THR A 215 8.95 -16.89 -3.92
N LEU A 216 8.45 -15.74 -4.41
CA LEU A 216 8.09 -15.53 -5.80
C LEU A 216 9.24 -14.84 -6.53
N SER A 217 9.61 -15.35 -7.73
CA SER A 217 10.64 -14.74 -8.56
C SER A 217 10.22 -14.59 -10.02
N TYR A 218 10.67 -13.48 -10.63
CA TYR A 218 10.56 -13.20 -12.06
C TYR A 218 11.74 -12.33 -12.51
N GLY A 219 12.59 -12.87 -13.39
CA GLY A 219 13.83 -12.21 -13.80
C GLY A 219 14.71 -11.87 -12.58
N LYS A 220 14.99 -10.58 -12.39
CA LYS A 220 15.78 -10.10 -11.23
C LYS A 220 14.95 -9.79 -9.98
N HIS A 221 13.62 -9.87 -10.08
CA HIS A 221 12.74 -9.56 -8.98
C HIS A 221 12.48 -10.81 -8.14
N ILE A 222 12.87 -10.76 -6.88
CA ILE A 222 12.72 -11.84 -5.91
C ILE A 222 12.00 -11.26 -4.70
N ILE A 223 10.88 -11.86 -4.32
CA ILE A 223 10.04 -11.40 -3.21
C ILE A 223 9.73 -12.58 -2.31
N THR A 224 10.22 -12.52 -1.06
CA THR A 224 9.91 -13.50 -0.02
C THR A 224 8.91 -12.91 0.94
N HIS A 225 7.72 -13.48 1.02
CA HIS A 225 6.62 -13.06 1.91
C HIS A 225 5.47 -14.07 1.86
N ASP A 226 4.42 -13.80 2.66
CA ASP A 226 3.20 -14.60 2.67
C ASP A 226 2.47 -14.55 1.32
N LEU A 227 1.88 -15.68 0.94
CA LEU A 227 1.13 -15.87 -0.29
C LEU A 227 -0.23 -16.53 0.02
N LEU A 228 -1.28 -16.08 -0.68
CA LEU A 228 -2.61 -16.66 -0.58
C LEU A 228 -3.08 -17.15 -1.96
N PHE A 229 -3.44 -18.43 -2.05
CA PHE A 229 -4.18 -18.97 -3.20
C PHE A 229 -5.65 -18.56 -3.13
N THR A 230 -6.17 -17.92 -4.17
CA THR A 230 -7.56 -17.46 -4.27
C THR A 230 -8.29 -18.23 -5.37
N HIS A 231 -9.59 -17.99 -5.55
CA HIS A 231 -10.37 -18.58 -6.64
C HIS A 231 -10.04 -18.02 -8.03
N PHE A 232 -9.28 -16.94 -8.12
CA PHE A 232 -8.90 -16.28 -9.38
C PHE A 232 -7.39 -16.32 -9.66
N GLY A 233 -6.57 -16.68 -8.68
CA GLY A 233 -5.11 -16.66 -8.79
C GLY A 233 -4.44 -16.47 -7.45
N LEU A 234 -3.48 -15.55 -7.38
CA LEU A 234 -2.66 -15.31 -6.20
C LEU A 234 -2.94 -13.95 -5.58
N SER A 235 -2.92 -13.91 -4.24
CA SER A 235 -2.96 -12.71 -3.42
C SER A 235 -1.95 -12.85 -2.27
N GLY A 236 -2.04 -11.99 -1.26
CA GLY A 236 -1.06 -11.92 -0.19
C GLY A 236 0.14 -11.05 -0.57
N PRO A 237 0.96 -10.64 0.39
CA PRO A 237 2.04 -9.68 0.17
C PRO A 237 3.01 -10.05 -0.95
N ALA A 238 3.40 -11.32 -1.08
CA ALA A 238 4.30 -11.77 -2.15
C ALA A 238 3.71 -11.48 -3.54
N ALA A 239 2.46 -11.88 -3.78
CA ALA A 239 1.79 -11.66 -5.06
C ALA A 239 1.49 -10.17 -5.31
N LEU A 240 1.06 -9.43 -4.28
CA LEU A 240 0.75 -8.01 -4.38
C LEU A 240 1.99 -7.20 -4.78
N ARG A 241 3.12 -7.42 -4.13
CA ARG A 241 4.40 -6.76 -4.48
C ARG A 241 4.87 -7.16 -5.89
N MET A 242 4.79 -8.46 -6.24
CA MET A 242 5.18 -8.96 -7.56
C MET A 242 4.33 -8.32 -8.68
N SER A 243 3.10 -7.92 -8.42
CA SER A 243 2.22 -7.28 -9.40
C SER A 243 2.76 -5.97 -9.96
N SER A 244 3.71 -5.34 -9.29
CA SER A 244 4.39 -4.12 -9.76
C SER A 244 5.34 -4.40 -10.95
N PHE A 245 5.75 -5.66 -11.15
CA PHE A 245 6.77 -6.08 -12.10
C PHE A 245 6.25 -6.94 -13.25
N VAL A 246 4.98 -7.37 -13.19
CA VAL A 246 4.34 -8.22 -14.21
C VAL A 246 3.08 -7.56 -14.76
N LYS A 247 2.69 -7.94 -15.99
CA LYS A 247 1.49 -7.40 -16.66
C LYS A 247 0.50 -8.48 -17.07
N GLY A 248 1.00 -9.66 -17.40
CA GLY A 248 0.29 -10.82 -17.93
C GLY A 248 1.06 -11.42 -19.13
N GLY A 249 1.13 -12.75 -19.17
CA GLY A 249 1.94 -13.53 -20.10
C GLY A 249 3.26 -14.02 -19.52
N GLU A 250 3.63 -13.57 -18.31
CA GLU A 250 4.82 -14.01 -17.60
C GLU A 250 4.57 -15.34 -16.85
N ILE A 251 5.64 -16.13 -16.66
CA ILE A 251 5.65 -17.30 -15.78
C ILE A 251 6.50 -16.98 -14.57
N LEU A 252 5.88 -16.93 -13.39
CA LEU A 252 6.60 -16.79 -12.12
C LEU A 252 7.14 -18.15 -11.67
N SER A 253 8.23 -18.13 -10.93
CA SER A 253 8.71 -19.28 -10.16
C SER A 253 8.34 -19.09 -8.70
N LEU A 254 7.69 -20.10 -8.10
CA LEU A 254 7.31 -20.12 -6.69
C LEU A 254 8.12 -21.18 -5.95
N ASP A 255 8.98 -20.72 -5.04
CA ASP A 255 9.67 -21.57 -4.06
C ASP A 255 8.79 -21.66 -2.80
N LEU A 256 8.28 -22.85 -2.53
CA LEU A 256 7.38 -23.12 -1.40
C LEU A 256 8.11 -23.27 -0.07
N LEU A 257 9.41 -23.56 -0.08
CA LEU A 257 10.25 -23.81 1.10
C LEU A 257 11.62 -23.13 0.91
N PRO A 258 11.71 -21.79 0.90
CA PRO A 258 12.94 -21.08 0.56
C PRO A 258 14.09 -21.30 1.55
N THR A 259 13.79 -21.64 2.79
CA THR A 259 14.78 -21.93 3.83
C THR A 259 15.33 -23.37 3.78
N THR A 260 14.74 -24.25 2.94
CA THR A 260 15.14 -25.65 2.81
C THR A 260 15.81 -25.86 1.45
N SER A 261 17.04 -26.32 1.44
CA SER A 261 17.79 -26.61 0.21
C SER A 261 17.26 -27.86 -0.50
N SER A 262 17.54 -27.95 -1.81
CA SER A 262 17.22 -29.16 -2.59
C SER A 262 17.88 -30.42 -2.01
N GLN A 263 19.06 -30.30 -1.42
CA GLN A 263 19.74 -31.45 -0.81
C GLN A 263 19.02 -31.90 0.47
N GLU A 264 18.61 -30.99 1.33
CA GLU A 264 17.83 -31.30 2.53
C GLU A 264 16.50 -31.97 2.19
N LEU A 265 15.83 -31.53 1.12
CA LEU A 265 14.60 -32.17 0.62
C LEU A 265 14.89 -33.62 0.14
N LYS A 266 16.02 -33.87 -0.54
CA LYS A 266 16.42 -35.22 -0.94
C LYS A 266 16.61 -36.11 0.26
N ASP A 267 17.33 -35.63 1.27
CA ASP A 267 17.63 -36.37 2.48
C ASP A 267 16.35 -36.62 3.30
N PHE A 268 15.46 -35.64 3.40
CA PHE A 268 14.13 -35.79 3.99
C PHE A 268 13.29 -36.90 3.28
N LEU A 269 13.27 -36.94 1.94
CA LEU A 269 12.55 -37.97 1.20
C LEU A 269 13.17 -39.37 1.42
N LYS A 270 14.51 -39.49 1.58
CA LYS A 270 15.19 -40.75 1.90
C LYS A 270 14.85 -41.24 3.31
N GLU A 271 14.85 -40.36 4.31
CA GLU A 271 14.46 -40.70 5.68
C GLU A 271 12.99 -41.17 5.76
N HIS A 272 12.13 -40.64 4.93
CA HIS A 272 10.70 -40.94 4.88
C HIS A 272 10.34 -41.97 3.77
N ARG A 273 11.30 -42.74 3.26
CA ARG A 273 11.16 -43.60 2.07
C ARG A 273 10.01 -44.61 2.14
N GLU A 274 9.65 -45.09 3.32
CA GLU A 274 8.55 -46.04 3.51
C GLU A 274 7.15 -45.39 3.57
N LYS A 275 7.09 -44.08 3.78
CA LYS A 275 5.83 -43.34 3.82
C LYS A 275 5.31 -42.99 2.40
N ALA A 276 4.03 -42.77 2.29
CA ALA A 276 3.46 -42.16 1.09
C ALA A 276 4.01 -40.72 0.91
N ILE A 277 4.36 -40.34 -0.31
CA ILE A 277 4.96 -39.02 -0.64
C ILE A 277 4.09 -37.89 -0.09
N LYS A 278 2.77 -37.94 -0.32
CA LYS A 278 1.82 -36.95 0.21
C LYS A 278 1.90 -36.81 1.73
N ASN A 279 2.06 -37.93 2.45
CA ASN A 279 2.13 -37.92 3.92
C ASN A 279 3.47 -37.37 4.42
N SER A 280 4.55 -37.58 3.67
CA SER A 280 5.83 -36.94 3.97
C SER A 280 5.76 -35.44 3.75
N LEU A 281 5.19 -34.99 2.63
CA LEU A 281 5.06 -33.57 2.32
C LEU A 281 4.12 -32.81 3.27
N LYS A 282 3.11 -33.47 3.87
CA LYS A 282 2.24 -32.87 4.91
C LYS A 282 2.98 -32.43 6.17
N ALA A 283 4.16 -32.95 6.41
CA ALA A 283 5.01 -32.48 7.51
C ALA A 283 5.65 -31.09 7.22
N LEU A 284 5.70 -30.68 5.96
CA LEU A 284 6.34 -29.45 5.49
C LEU A 284 5.34 -28.42 4.91
N LEU A 285 4.23 -28.89 4.37
CA LEU A 285 3.28 -28.09 3.58
C LEU A 285 1.84 -28.42 3.95
N PRO A 286 0.88 -27.48 3.72
CA PRO A 286 -0.53 -27.73 3.90
C PRO A 286 -1.02 -28.95 3.12
N GLU A 287 -1.90 -29.75 3.73
CA GLU A 287 -2.35 -31.05 3.21
C GLU A 287 -2.78 -31.02 1.73
N ARG A 288 -3.66 -30.10 1.34
CA ARG A 288 -4.13 -30.00 -0.05
C ARG A 288 -3.02 -29.67 -1.05
N LEU A 289 -2.00 -28.91 -0.61
CA LEU A 289 -0.83 -28.58 -1.44
C LEU A 289 0.08 -29.81 -1.55
N ALA A 290 0.31 -30.54 -0.47
CA ALA A 290 1.07 -31.79 -0.47
C ALA A 290 0.41 -32.83 -1.40
N ASP A 291 -0.92 -32.99 -1.34
CA ASP A 291 -1.66 -33.88 -2.22
C ASP A 291 -1.56 -33.44 -3.71
N PHE A 292 -1.59 -32.12 -3.97
CA PHE A 292 -1.40 -31.57 -5.31
C PHE A 292 -0.01 -31.85 -5.87
N LEU A 293 1.03 -31.64 -5.08
CA LEU A 293 2.43 -31.85 -5.49
C LEU A 293 2.75 -33.34 -5.72
N ALA A 294 2.21 -34.21 -4.88
CA ALA A 294 2.41 -35.65 -4.99
C ALA A 294 1.69 -36.29 -6.21
N LYS A 295 0.75 -35.57 -6.82
CA LYS A 295 -0.02 -36.07 -7.97
C LYS A 295 0.90 -36.32 -9.18
N GLY A 296 0.82 -37.53 -9.73
CA GLY A 296 1.63 -37.97 -10.88
C GLY A 296 2.92 -38.70 -10.48
N PHE A 297 3.21 -38.80 -9.18
CA PHE A 297 4.32 -39.60 -8.67
C PHE A 297 3.86 -40.93 -8.06
N PRO A 298 4.78 -41.92 -7.87
CA PRO A 298 4.48 -43.14 -7.14
C PRO A 298 3.96 -42.88 -5.73
N GLU A 299 3.28 -43.87 -5.15
CA GLU A 299 2.69 -43.68 -3.82
C GLU A 299 3.77 -43.44 -2.76
N LYS A 300 4.84 -44.24 -2.73
CA LYS A 300 5.90 -44.18 -1.70
C LYS A 300 7.18 -43.57 -2.24
N ALA A 301 7.88 -42.82 -1.39
CA ALA A 301 9.12 -42.15 -1.76
C ALA A 301 10.24 -43.15 -2.21
N LYS A 302 10.28 -44.39 -1.68
CA LYS A 302 11.20 -45.43 -2.13
C LYS A 302 11.02 -45.91 -3.57
N GLN A 303 9.89 -45.61 -4.18
CA GLN A 303 9.56 -45.97 -5.55
C GLN A 303 9.95 -44.86 -6.58
N LEU A 304 10.37 -43.70 -6.06
CA LEU A 304 10.85 -42.62 -6.92
C LEU A 304 12.18 -43.02 -7.59
N THR A 305 12.23 -42.85 -8.88
CA THR A 305 13.51 -42.89 -9.62
C THR A 305 14.28 -41.57 -9.37
N PRO A 306 15.61 -41.53 -9.58
CA PRO A 306 16.38 -40.31 -9.43
C PRO A 306 15.79 -39.10 -10.24
N PRO A 307 15.40 -39.27 -11.52
CA PRO A 307 14.72 -38.15 -12.25
C PRO A 307 13.41 -37.67 -11.62
N GLN A 308 12.60 -38.62 -11.12
CA GLN A 308 11.33 -38.25 -10.44
C GLN A 308 11.59 -37.54 -9.11
N THR A 309 12.66 -37.89 -8.41
CA THR A 309 13.07 -37.17 -7.18
C THR A 309 13.42 -35.73 -7.50
N GLU A 310 14.21 -35.49 -8.55
CA GLU A 310 14.56 -34.14 -9.00
C GLU A 310 13.32 -33.36 -9.45
N GLU A 311 12.43 -33.99 -10.22
CA GLU A 311 11.17 -33.37 -10.67
C GLU A 311 10.27 -32.95 -9.49
N LEU A 312 10.14 -33.82 -8.47
CA LEU A 312 9.36 -33.47 -7.26
C LEU A 312 10.00 -32.30 -6.51
N ILE A 313 11.32 -32.29 -6.37
CA ILE A 313 12.04 -31.20 -5.71
C ILE A 313 11.90 -29.91 -6.51
N GLN A 314 12.02 -29.98 -7.82
CA GLN A 314 11.83 -28.82 -8.68
C GLN A 314 10.40 -28.26 -8.56
N LYS A 315 9.37 -29.10 -8.49
CA LYS A 315 8.00 -28.67 -8.21
C LYS A 315 7.83 -27.97 -6.86
N ILE A 316 8.65 -28.30 -5.86
CA ILE A 316 8.63 -27.64 -4.55
C ILE A 316 9.40 -26.31 -4.60
N LYS A 317 10.52 -26.26 -5.30
CA LYS A 317 11.44 -25.13 -5.33
C LYS A 317 11.16 -24.11 -6.43
N GLU A 318 10.57 -24.55 -7.54
CA GLU A 318 10.40 -23.76 -8.75
C GLU A 318 9.02 -24.00 -9.39
N LEU A 319 7.95 -24.02 -8.58
CA LEU A 319 6.60 -24.24 -9.09
C LEU A 319 6.23 -23.13 -10.09
N PRO A 320 5.99 -23.47 -11.39
CA PRO A 320 5.67 -22.47 -12.38
C PRO A 320 4.23 -21.96 -12.21
N ILE A 321 4.07 -20.65 -12.17
CA ILE A 321 2.79 -19.96 -12.04
C ILE A 321 2.58 -19.05 -13.26
N PRO A 322 1.80 -19.48 -14.28
CA PRO A 322 1.49 -18.62 -15.42
C PRO A 322 0.56 -17.47 -15.00
N VAL A 323 1.03 -16.24 -15.21
CA VAL A 323 0.24 -15.02 -14.94
C VAL A 323 -0.53 -14.65 -16.20
N THR A 324 -1.84 -14.50 -16.09
CA THR A 324 -2.71 -14.07 -17.19
C THR A 324 -3.06 -12.59 -17.13
N GLY A 325 -2.79 -11.93 -15.99
CA GLY A 325 -3.06 -10.52 -15.80
C GLY A 325 -3.07 -10.09 -14.33
N LYS A 326 -3.62 -8.91 -14.10
CA LYS A 326 -3.85 -8.34 -12.76
C LYS A 326 -5.31 -7.96 -12.61
N MET A 327 -5.78 -7.83 -11.38
CA MET A 327 -7.08 -7.20 -11.10
C MET A 327 -7.08 -5.75 -11.63
N SER A 328 -8.25 -5.24 -11.97
CA SER A 328 -8.39 -3.85 -12.44
C SER A 328 -7.94 -2.84 -11.39
N LEU A 329 -7.58 -1.63 -11.84
CA LEU A 329 -7.21 -0.52 -10.95
C LEU A 329 -8.24 -0.28 -9.83
N ALA A 330 -9.53 -0.39 -10.14
CA ALA A 330 -10.59 -0.24 -9.14
C ALA A 330 -10.58 -1.32 -8.03
N LYS A 331 -9.95 -2.47 -8.28
CA LYS A 331 -9.82 -3.61 -7.35
C LYS A 331 -8.39 -3.78 -6.82
N SER A 332 -7.44 -2.92 -7.21
CA SER A 332 -6.07 -2.91 -6.67
C SER A 332 -6.03 -2.14 -5.35
N PHE A 333 -5.04 -2.44 -4.51
CA PHE A 333 -4.88 -1.72 -3.24
C PHE A 333 -4.29 -0.33 -3.44
N VAL A 334 -3.44 -0.15 -4.44
CA VAL A 334 -2.68 1.08 -4.68
C VAL A 334 -2.76 1.48 -6.14
N THR A 335 -2.78 2.78 -6.40
CA THR A 335 -2.62 3.39 -7.71
C THR A 335 -1.15 3.69 -7.94
N LYS A 336 -0.58 3.16 -9.03
CA LYS A 336 0.71 3.60 -9.57
C LYS A 336 0.44 4.72 -10.57
N GLY A 337 1.29 5.75 -10.61
CA GLY A 337 1.06 6.96 -11.37
C GLY A 337 0.33 8.03 -10.56
N GLY A 338 0.29 9.25 -11.04
CA GLY A 338 -0.30 10.41 -10.38
C GLY A 338 0.29 11.72 -10.87
N VAL A 339 0.25 12.75 -10.04
CA VAL A 339 0.85 14.05 -10.34
C VAL A 339 2.36 13.91 -10.50
N SER A 340 2.87 14.38 -11.64
CA SER A 340 4.30 14.29 -11.98
C SER A 340 5.19 14.99 -10.96
N LEU A 341 6.09 14.24 -10.34
CA LEU A 341 6.99 14.74 -9.32
C LEU A 341 8.02 15.77 -9.84
N LYS A 342 8.24 15.84 -11.16
CA LYS A 342 9.10 16.86 -11.78
C LYS A 342 8.55 18.26 -11.56
N GLU A 343 7.23 18.37 -11.40
CA GLU A 343 6.49 19.61 -11.23
C GLU A 343 6.20 19.97 -9.77
N ILE A 344 6.71 19.16 -8.84
CA ILE A 344 6.53 19.32 -7.39
C ILE A 344 7.90 19.60 -6.73
N ASN A 345 7.93 20.50 -5.78
CA ASN A 345 9.09 20.73 -4.94
C ASN A 345 9.22 19.61 -3.89
N PRO A 346 10.31 18.82 -3.86
CA PRO A 346 10.43 17.71 -2.93
C PRO A 346 10.60 18.11 -1.46
N LYS A 347 10.90 19.38 -1.19
CA LYS A 347 11.11 19.89 0.19
C LYS A 347 9.81 20.41 0.81
N THR A 348 8.90 20.95 -0.02
CA THR A 348 7.69 21.64 0.45
C THR A 348 6.39 20.96 -0.04
N LEU A 349 6.51 20.05 -1.01
CA LEU A 349 5.39 19.44 -1.76
C LEU A 349 4.51 20.46 -2.49
N GLU A 350 4.99 21.70 -2.65
CA GLU A 350 4.34 22.74 -3.42
C GLU A 350 4.52 22.51 -4.92
N SER A 351 3.50 22.87 -5.67
CA SER A 351 3.55 22.95 -7.12
C SER A 351 4.59 23.97 -7.58
N LYS A 352 5.42 23.60 -8.55
CA LYS A 352 6.32 24.55 -9.24
C LYS A 352 5.59 25.40 -10.27
N LEU A 353 4.33 25.05 -10.61
CA LEU A 353 3.53 25.73 -11.62
C LEU A 353 2.58 26.75 -11.02
N VAL A 354 2.07 26.46 -9.81
CA VAL A 354 1.02 27.28 -9.17
C VAL A 354 1.41 27.50 -7.71
N PRO A 355 1.88 28.70 -7.33
CA PRO A 355 2.22 29.02 -5.94
C PRO A 355 1.05 28.78 -4.99
N GLY A 356 1.34 28.25 -3.79
CA GLY A 356 0.34 27.92 -2.78
C GLY A 356 -0.44 26.63 -3.02
N LEU A 357 -0.31 25.95 -4.20
CA LEU A 357 -0.92 24.65 -4.47
C LEU A 357 0.03 23.53 -4.04
N HIS A 358 -0.45 22.63 -3.19
CA HIS A 358 0.34 21.48 -2.69
C HIS A 358 -0.38 20.17 -2.97
N PHE A 359 0.39 19.08 -3.07
CA PHE A 359 -0.13 17.72 -3.24
C PHE A 359 0.53 16.79 -2.24
N ALA A 360 -0.24 15.88 -1.62
CA ALA A 360 0.29 14.90 -0.68
C ALA A 360 -0.46 13.55 -0.74
N GLY A 361 0.24 12.48 -0.41
CA GLY A 361 -0.27 11.11 -0.45
C GLY A 361 -0.37 10.53 -1.85
N GLU A 362 -1.25 9.56 -2.03
CA GLU A 362 -1.39 8.73 -3.24
C GLU A 362 -1.85 9.50 -4.51
N VAL A 363 -2.16 10.79 -4.42
CA VAL A 363 -2.41 11.65 -5.59
C VAL A 363 -1.12 11.94 -6.37
N LEU A 364 0.02 11.88 -5.70
CA LEU A 364 1.36 11.98 -6.29
C LEU A 364 1.74 10.70 -7.03
N ASP A 365 2.62 10.78 -8.02
CA ASP A 365 3.21 9.60 -8.68
C ASP A 365 4.19 8.86 -7.74
N ILE A 366 3.67 8.37 -6.63
CA ILE A 366 4.40 7.59 -5.62
C ILE A 366 3.55 6.39 -5.26
N ASN A 367 4.11 5.19 -5.39
CA ASN A 367 3.49 3.96 -4.93
C ASN A 367 4.48 3.11 -4.15
N ALA A 368 4.00 2.45 -3.13
CA ALA A 368 4.80 1.64 -2.24
C ALA A 368 4.21 0.23 -2.10
N HIS A 369 5.04 -0.68 -1.62
CA HIS A 369 4.61 -2.05 -1.29
C HIS A 369 3.66 -2.07 -0.09
N THR A 370 2.89 -3.15 0.06
CA THR A 370 2.23 -3.49 1.32
C THR A 370 3.28 -3.67 2.42
N GLY A 371 2.92 -3.30 3.66
CA GLY A 371 3.85 -3.35 4.79
C GLY A 371 3.93 -2.05 5.61
N GLY A 372 2.96 -1.13 5.44
CA GLY A 372 2.91 0.18 6.09
C GLY A 372 3.42 1.32 5.22
N PHE A 373 4.22 1.05 4.19
CA PHE A 373 4.94 2.06 3.41
C PHE A 373 4.05 3.09 2.70
N ASN A 374 2.88 2.70 2.18
CA ASN A 374 1.92 3.64 1.57
C ASN A 374 1.34 4.61 2.61
N ILE A 375 1.05 4.11 3.81
CA ILE A 375 0.53 4.95 4.90
C ILE A 375 1.63 5.87 5.42
N THR A 376 2.86 5.37 5.58
CA THR A 376 4.04 6.18 5.90
C THR A 376 4.19 7.33 4.92
N SER A 377 4.24 7.04 3.62
CA SER A 377 4.36 8.07 2.58
C SER A 377 3.22 9.09 2.65
N ALA A 378 1.98 8.64 2.91
CA ALA A 378 0.84 9.53 3.01
C ALA A 378 0.92 10.45 4.24
N LEU A 379 1.26 9.93 5.41
CA LEU A 379 1.39 10.72 6.64
C LEU A 379 2.56 11.70 6.54
N CYS A 380 3.73 11.23 6.08
CA CYS A 380 4.93 12.09 5.98
C CYS A 380 4.74 13.20 4.94
N THR A 381 4.21 12.88 3.76
CA THR A 381 3.92 13.92 2.75
C THR A 381 2.83 14.87 3.22
N GLY A 382 1.83 14.38 3.95
CA GLY A 382 0.79 15.22 4.57
C GLY A 382 1.39 16.21 5.56
N TRP A 383 2.24 15.75 6.47
CA TRP A 383 2.93 16.60 7.43
C TRP A 383 3.75 17.71 6.74
N VAL A 384 4.60 17.33 5.79
CA VAL A 384 5.44 18.29 5.07
C VAL A 384 4.60 19.29 4.28
N ALA A 385 3.55 18.83 3.56
CA ALA A 385 2.68 19.74 2.82
C ALA A 385 1.90 20.71 3.73
N GLY A 386 1.54 20.29 4.95
CA GLY A 386 0.85 21.13 5.93
C GLY A 386 1.76 22.17 6.60
N SER A 387 3.03 21.83 6.81
CA SER A 387 3.99 22.67 7.51
C SER A 387 4.27 24.00 6.77
N PRO A 388 4.62 25.09 7.49
CA PRO A 388 5.13 26.29 6.86
C PRO A 388 6.56 26.06 6.35
N HIS A 389 6.88 26.66 5.24
CA HIS A 389 8.24 26.65 4.69
C HIS A 389 8.71 28.11 4.54
N TYR A 390 9.75 28.47 5.25
CA TYR A 390 10.37 29.80 5.25
C TYR A 390 11.58 29.85 4.33
#